data_648311df6ba8d1a1d31944cd52c781a8
#
_entry.id   648311df6ba8d1a1d31944cd52c781a8
#
_cell.length_a   1.000
_cell.length_b   1.000
_cell.length_c   1.000
_cell.angle_alpha   90.00
_cell.angle_beta   90.00
_cell.angle_gamma   90.00
#
_symmetry.space_group_name_H-M   'P 1'
#
loop_
_entity.id
_entity.type
_entity.pdbx_description
1 polymer ?
#
loop_
_entity_poly.entity_id
_entity_poly.type
_entity_poly.pdbx_seq_one_letter_code
_entity_poly.pdbx_strand_id
1 'polypeptide(L)'
;MINRHKLSGSISTARVKYLQALTSDSDKEDLGFDSEKFPPEKAIYYTLLKTTGLHIDGEWADTPADHGIMSLWEACENFLKTTQDKSRKVSELIKILSEQPYKMKMGVLDFWVPTYLYIKRLDFSLFGANGSYIPEINMEFFDLLKKHPAEFSIKAYAEDGVKIEFYNQYRKFINADVKEKIKSDKFIETIKPFFFFYSHLNDYAKHTRKFDHVTTLRFRDVLAQAKDPEKTFFEDLPEALGYDKNILNRETFVADYCHIIQKAVRELRSCYRSLIDRIEGQLIERFDLQAFEYADYIIEIRQRLSHIKEHLLSDKQRDFYNHAMAEFDNRQEWYQSICYAALDQPLERLRDEQEEQLVDNIVFLFRECEKHSVVSEAMDFVVNDEERKRSSEIEEQIENILSENDNLNIYALMNVLKKKMK
;
A
#
# COMPACT_ATOMS: atom_id res chain seq x y z
N MET A 1 -0.86 -42.32 10.02
CA MET A 1 -1.10 -41.13 10.87
C MET A 1 -2.26 -40.28 10.37
N ILE A 2 -2.29 -39.84 9.13
CA ILE A 2 -3.26 -38.90 8.58
C ILE A 2 -4.55 -39.53 8.04
N ASN A 3 -4.59 -40.83 7.78
CA ASN A 3 -5.76 -41.53 7.24
C ASN A 3 -6.86 -41.74 8.31
N ARG A 4 -7.42 -40.61 8.83
CA ARG A 4 -8.49 -40.57 9.86
C ARG A 4 -9.47 -39.45 9.52
N HIS A 5 -10.70 -39.53 10.05
CA HIS A 5 -11.68 -38.44 9.88
C HIS A 5 -11.35 -37.22 10.74
N LYS A 6 -10.70 -37.40 11.89
CA LYS A 6 -10.29 -36.33 12.79
C LYS A 6 -8.82 -36.50 13.17
N LEU A 7 -8.03 -35.45 13.03
CA LEU A 7 -6.62 -35.45 13.39
C LEU A 7 -6.45 -35.36 14.91
N SER A 8 -5.38 -36.02 15.41
CA SER A 8 -4.95 -35.83 16.82
C SER A 8 -4.27 -34.46 16.98
N GLY A 9 -4.12 -33.98 18.21
CA GLY A 9 -3.47 -32.70 18.50
C GLY A 9 -2.05 -32.64 17.93
N SER A 10 -1.24 -33.69 18.09
CA SER A 10 0.13 -33.75 17.57
C SER A 10 0.18 -33.68 16.04
N ILE A 11 -0.74 -34.33 15.34
CA ILE A 11 -0.82 -34.28 13.87
C ILE A 11 -1.37 -32.93 13.39
N SER A 12 -2.26 -32.29 14.15
CA SER A 12 -2.70 -30.92 13.85
C SER A 12 -1.55 -29.91 13.96
N THR A 13 -0.65 -30.06 14.95
CA THR A 13 0.57 -29.27 15.05
C THR A 13 1.53 -29.55 13.88
N ALA A 14 1.70 -30.82 13.52
CA ALA A 14 2.52 -31.21 12.36
C ALA A 14 1.95 -30.62 11.05
N ARG A 15 0.62 -30.52 10.90
CA ARG A 15 -0.02 -29.86 9.75
C ARG A 15 0.40 -28.40 9.64
N VAL A 16 0.33 -27.64 10.73
CA VAL A 16 0.71 -26.23 10.73
C VAL A 16 2.16 -26.07 10.32
N LYS A 17 3.09 -26.82 10.91
CA LYS A 17 4.51 -26.79 10.57
C LYS A 17 4.80 -27.19 9.12
N TYR A 18 4.13 -28.24 8.62
CA TYR A 18 4.25 -28.66 7.23
C TYR A 18 3.78 -27.58 6.26
N LEU A 19 2.60 -27.00 6.46
CA LEU A 19 2.07 -25.96 5.59
C LEU A 19 2.85 -24.65 5.70
N GLN A 20 3.41 -24.36 6.87
CA GLN A 20 4.33 -23.23 7.04
C GLN A 20 5.61 -23.42 6.23
N ALA A 21 6.25 -24.60 6.33
CA ALA A 21 7.42 -24.92 5.52
C ALA A 21 7.09 -24.89 4.01
N LEU A 22 5.92 -25.42 3.63
CA LEU A 22 5.42 -25.36 2.25
C LEU A 22 5.33 -23.94 1.71
N THR A 23 4.90 -22.96 2.51
CA THR A 23 4.76 -21.57 2.07
C THR A 23 6.03 -20.73 2.18
N SER A 24 6.89 -21.01 3.16
CA SER A 24 8.07 -20.18 3.46
C SER A 24 9.38 -20.71 2.86
N ASP A 25 9.48 -22.03 2.69
CA ASP A 25 10.73 -22.72 2.34
C ASP A 25 10.56 -23.63 1.10
N SER A 26 9.62 -23.28 0.23
CA SER A 26 9.24 -24.09 -0.95
C SER A 26 10.33 -24.24 -2.02
N ASP A 27 11.36 -23.40 -1.98
CA ASP A 27 12.54 -23.42 -2.85
C ASP A 27 13.73 -24.14 -2.24
N LYS A 28 13.58 -24.65 -1.01
CA LYS A 28 14.66 -25.37 -0.31
C LYS A 28 14.51 -26.87 -0.43
N GLU A 29 15.65 -27.54 -0.46
CA GLU A 29 15.67 -29.01 -0.35
C GLU A 29 14.95 -29.44 0.93
N ASP A 30 14.12 -30.48 0.84
CA ASP A 30 13.30 -31.00 1.93
C ASP A 30 12.43 -29.95 2.65
N LEU A 31 12.03 -28.86 1.96
CA LEU A 31 11.33 -27.69 2.55
C LEU A 31 12.08 -27.12 3.77
N GLY A 32 13.40 -27.16 3.77
CA GLY A 32 14.25 -26.69 4.87
C GLY A 32 14.18 -27.50 6.16
N PHE A 33 13.59 -28.70 6.15
CA PHE A 33 13.58 -29.56 7.34
C PHE A 33 14.96 -30.11 7.65
N ASP A 34 15.31 -30.10 8.95
CA ASP A 34 16.58 -30.62 9.46
C ASP A 34 16.85 -32.07 8.95
N SER A 35 18.03 -32.31 8.38
CA SER A 35 18.44 -33.59 7.82
C SER A 35 18.55 -34.70 8.88
N GLU A 36 18.97 -34.33 10.09
CA GLU A 36 19.23 -35.29 11.18
C GLU A 36 17.97 -35.70 11.95
N LYS A 37 16.89 -34.93 11.85
CA LYS A 37 15.64 -35.16 12.58
C LYS A 37 14.53 -35.62 11.62
N PHE A 38 13.68 -36.53 12.10
CA PHE A 38 12.56 -37.01 11.32
C PHE A 38 11.21 -36.80 12.06
N PRO A 39 10.79 -35.53 12.27
CA PRO A 39 9.54 -35.24 12.93
C PRO A 39 8.33 -35.58 12.04
N PRO A 40 7.10 -35.62 12.61
CA PRO A 40 5.89 -35.98 11.85
C PRO A 40 5.66 -35.12 10.61
N GLU A 41 5.92 -33.82 10.64
CA GLU A 41 5.81 -32.91 9.49
C GLU A 41 6.74 -33.28 8.34
N LYS A 42 7.98 -33.69 8.64
CA LYS A 42 8.94 -34.19 7.62
C LYS A 42 8.47 -35.53 7.04
N ALA A 43 7.94 -36.43 7.85
CA ALA A 43 7.37 -37.71 7.37
C ALA A 43 6.19 -37.45 6.40
N ILE A 44 5.35 -36.46 6.68
CA ILE A 44 4.24 -36.04 5.81
C ILE A 44 4.77 -35.51 4.49
N TYR A 45 5.76 -34.60 4.53
CA TYR A 45 6.44 -34.08 3.34
C TYR A 45 6.99 -35.23 2.47
N TYR A 46 7.73 -36.15 3.07
CA TYR A 46 8.28 -37.31 2.35
C TYR A 46 7.19 -38.10 1.65
N THR A 47 6.09 -38.39 2.35
CA THR A 47 4.98 -39.17 1.81
C THR A 47 4.23 -38.49 0.69
N LEU A 48 3.97 -37.19 0.81
CA LEU A 48 3.10 -36.43 -0.12
C LEU A 48 3.87 -35.82 -1.29
N LEU A 49 5.14 -35.49 -1.11
CA LEU A 49 5.90 -34.67 -2.06
C LEU A 49 7.18 -35.37 -2.54
N LYS A 50 8.08 -35.78 -1.63
CA LYS A 50 9.39 -36.31 -2.05
C LYS A 50 9.28 -37.66 -2.73
N THR A 51 8.61 -38.65 -2.12
CA THR A 51 8.47 -40.00 -2.70
C THR A 51 7.56 -40.02 -3.92
N THR A 52 6.66 -39.08 -4.04
CA THR A 52 5.79 -38.94 -5.22
C THR A 52 6.48 -38.27 -6.40
N GLY A 53 7.65 -37.65 -6.17
CA GLY A 53 8.39 -36.94 -7.19
C GLY A 53 7.82 -35.54 -7.50
N LEU A 54 6.92 -35.03 -6.67
CA LEU A 54 6.33 -33.70 -6.85
C LEU A 54 7.24 -32.55 -6.40
N HIS A 55 8.17 -32.82 -5.47
CA HIS A 55 9.16 -31.87 -5.00
C HIS A 55 10.50 -32.55 -4.77
N ILE A 56 11.52 -32.15 -5.54
CA ILE A 56 12.87 -32.70 -5.51
C ILE A 56 13.87 -31.57 -5.57
N ASP A 57 14.81 -31.53 -4.64
CA ASP A 57 15.92 -30.55 -4.59
C ASP A 57 15.48 -29.09 -4.64
N GLY A 58 14.31 -28.77 -4.05
CA GLY A 58 13.74 -27.43 -4.05
C GLY A 58 12.93 -27.06 -5.30
N GLU A 59 12.79 -27.98 -6.25
CA GLU A 59 12.04 -27.76 -7.49
C GLU A 59 10.73 -28.57 -7.53
N TRP A 60 9.72 -27.99 -8.20
CA TRP A 60 8.39 -28.55 -8.34
C TRP A 60 8.22 -29.25 -9.68
N ALA A 61 7.70 -30.47 -9.66
CA ALA A 61 7.28 -31.17 -10.87
C ALA A 61 5.82 -30.89 -11.22
N ASP A 62 5.52 -30.80 -12.51
CA ASP A 62 4.15 -30.60 -13.02
C ASP A 62 3.23 -31.80 -12.81
N THR A 63 3.81 -33.01 -12.72
CA THR A 63 3.09 -34.27 -12.53
C THR A 63 3.88 -35.18 -11.61
N PRO A 64 3.20 -36.03 -10.80
CA PRO A 64 3.89 -36.98 -9.95
C PRO A 64 4.57 -38.07 -10.76
N ALA A 65 5.74 -38.51 -10.31
CA ALA A 65 6.43 -39.69 -10.87
C ALA A 65 5.86 -41.01 -10.38
N ASP A 66 5.23 -41.02 -9.20
CA ASP A 66 4.60 -42.23 -8.61
C ASP A 66 3.23 -42.47 -9.23
N HIS A 67 3.12 -43.61 -9.93
CA HIS A 67 1.84 -44.06 -10.50
C HIS A 67 0.75 -44.35 -9.45
N GLY A 68 1.13 -44.58 -8.18
CA GLY A 68 0.18 -44.87 -7.09
C GLY A 68 -0.76 -43.69 -6.76
N ILE A 69 -0.34 -42.45 -7.01
CA ILE A 69 -1.18 -41.26 -6.78
C ILE A 69 -1.72 -40.64 -8.07
N MET A 70 -1.41 -41.21 -9.24
CA MET A 70 -1.76 -40.62 -10.53
C MET A 70 -3.28 -40.39 -10.68
N SER A 71 -4.10 -41.40 -10.30
CA SER A 71 -5.56 -41.27 -10.39
C SER A 71 -6.11 -40.14 -9.50
N LEU A 72 -5.49 -39.91 -8.33
CA LEU A 72 -5.83 -38.82 -7.44
C LEU A 72 -5.41 -37.48 -8.04
N TRP A 73 -4.22 -37.41 -8.62
CA TRP A 73 -3.71 -36.22 -9.32
C TRP A 73 -4.61 -35.86 -10.51
N GLU A 74 -4.94 -36.84 -11.36
CA GLU A 74 -5.85 -36.63 -12.51
C GLU A 74 -7.24 -36.13 -12.09
N ALA A 75 -7.76 -36.58 -10.95
CA ALA A 75 -9.01 -36.07 -10.43
C ALA A 75 -8.93 -34.60 -10.08
N CYS A 76 -7.82 -34.16 -9.46
CA CYS A 76 -7.59 -32.78 -9.14
C CYS A 76 -7.40 -31.93 -10.41
N GLU A 77 -6.60 -32.43 -11.37
CA GLU A 77 -6.39 -31.73 -12.67
C GLU A 77 -7.72 -31.61 -13.48
N ASN A 78 -8.52 -32.65 -13.53
CA ASN A 78 -9.82 -32.63 -14.18
C ASN A 78 -10.76 -31.62 -13.49
N PHE A 79 -10.76 -31.59 -12.16
CA PHE A 79 -11.52 -30.56 -11.44
C PHE A 79 -11.03 -29.16 -11.83
N LEU A 80 -9.73 -28.91 -11.82
CA LEU A 80 -9.14 -27.62 -12.17
C LEU A 80 -9.52 -27.20 -13.59
N LYS A 81 -9.42 -28.09 -14.58
CA LYS A 81 -9.84 -27.82 -15.96
C LYS A 81 -11.32 -27.38 -16.07
N THR A 82 -12.22 -27.98 -15.28
CA THR A 82 -13.63 -27.60 -15.29
C THR A 82 -13.89 -26.22 -14.68
N THR A 83 -12.87 -25.57 -14.10
CA THR A 83 -13.01 -24.21 -13.54
C THR A 83 -12.61 -23.12 -14.53
N GLN A 84 -12.17 -23.42 -15.76
CA GLN A 84 -11.75 -22.44 -16.76
C GLN A 84 -12.89 -21.48 -17.15
N ASP A 85 -14.06 -22.01 -17.45
CA ASP A 85 -15.21 -21.19 -17.86
C ASP A 85 -15.89 -20.50 -16.68
N LYS A 86 -15.95 -21.17 -15.53
CA LYS A 86 -16.63 -20.68 -14.33
C LYS A 86 -15.91 -21.11 -13.06
N SER A 87 -15.68 -20.18 -12.15
CA SER A 87 -15.12 -20.49 -10.85
C SER A 87 -15.96 -21.54 -10.09
N ARG A 88 -15.27 -22.48 -9.43
CA ARG A 88 -15.87 -23.55 -8.63
C ARG A 88 -15.33 -23.53 -7.21
N LYS A 89 -16.15 -23.96 -6.26
CA LYS A 89 -15.79 -23.95 -4.84
C LYS A 89 -14.79 -25.07 -4.52
N VAL A 90 -13.80 -24.78 -3.67
CA VAL A 90 -12.83 -25.78 -3.19
C VAL A 90 -13.53 -26.92 -2.44
N SER A 91 -14.64 -26.64 -1.76
CA SER A 91 -15.48 -27.67 -1.13
C SER A 91 -15.99 -28.73 -2.12
N GLU A 92 -16.16 -28.41 -3.40
CA GLU A 92 -16.56 -29.38 -4.44
C GLU A 92 -15.41 -30.36 -4.75
N LEU A 93 -14.17 -29.87 -4.82
CA LEU A 93 -13.00 -30.74 -4.94
C LEU A 93 -12.90 -31.69 -3.73
N ILE A 94 -13.04 -31.16 -2.51
CA ILE A 94 -13.04 -31.98 -1.28
C ILE A 94 -14.13 -33.04 -1.35
N LYS A 95 -15.33 -32.70 -1.83
CA LYS A 95 -16.43 -33.65 -2.00
C LYS A 95 -16.09 -34.74 -2.99
N ILE A 96 -15.57 -34.43 -4.18
CA ILE A 96 -15.14 -35.40 -5.21
C ILE A 96 -14.14 -36.37 -4.62
N LEU A 97 -13.13 -35.92 -3.89
CA LEU A 97 -12.11 -36.74 -3.32
C LEU A 97 -12.59 -37.59 -2.10
N SER A 98 -13.63 -37.15 -1.41
CA SER A 98 -14.22 -37.88 -0.27
C SER A 98 -15.23 -38.97 -0.69
N GLU A 99 -15.76 -38.90 -1.89
CA GLU A 99 -16.72 -39.84 -2.47
C GLU A 99 -16.01 -40.99 -3.26
N GLN A 100 -16.77 -41.95 -3.77
CA GLN A 100 -16.23 -42.99 -4.65
C GLN A 100 -15.70 -42.36 -5.96
N PRO A 101 -14.61 -42.89 -6.54
CA PRO A 101 -13.85 -44.07 -6.14
C PRO A 101 -12.79 -43.83 -5.03
N TYR A 102 -12.42 -42.57 -4.71
CA TYR A 102 -11.28 -42.21 -3.88
C TYR A 102 -11.52 -42.46 -2.39
N LYS A 103 -12.68 -42.13 -1.87
CA LYS A 103 -13.07 -42.31 -0.44
C LYS A 103 -12.02 -41.81 0.56
N MET A 104 -11.38 -40.66 0.23
CA MET A 104 -10.34 -40.12 1.10
C MET A 104 -10.95 -39.59 2.40
N LYS A 105 -10.26 -39.86 3.50
CA LYS A 105 -10.68 -39.35 4.82
C LYS A 105 -10.26 -37.91 4.99
N MET A 106 -11.06 -37.14 5.73
CA MET A 106 -10.85 -35.70 5.93
C MET A 106 -9.43 -35.37 6.44
N GLY A 107 -8.84 -36.23 7.30
CA GLY A 107 -7.48 -36.03 7.78
C GLY A 107 -6.41 -36.08 6.68
N VAL A 108 -6.62 -36.84 5.59
CA VAL A 108 -5.74 -36.82 4.42
C VAL A 108 -6.01 -35.55 3.58
N LEU A 109 -7.29 -35.24 3.37
CA LEU A 109 -7.71 -34.05 2.59
C LEU A 109 -7.22 -32.74 3.21
N ASP A 110 -7.13 -32.66 4.54
CA ASP A 110 -6.57 -31.52 5.28
C ASP A 110 -5.09 -31.24 4.95
N PHE A 111 -4.38 -32.18 4.39
CA PHE A 111 -3.02 -32.03 3.88
C PHE A 111 -2.99 -31.95 2.35
N TRP A 112 -3.68 -32.88 1.68
CA TRP A 112 -3.58 -33.00 0.23
C TRP A 112 -4.14 -31.79 -0.53
N VAL A 113 -5.34 -31.32 -0.17
CA VAL A 113 -5.96 -30.22 -0.88
C VAL A 113 -5.13 -28.92 -0.77
N PRO A 114 -4.67 -28.49 0.41
CA PRO A 114 -3.74 -27.37 0.52
C PRO A 114 -2.46 -27.56 -0.30
N THR A 115 -1.88 -28.77 -0.27
CA THR A 115 -0.67 -29.10 -1.02
C THR A 115 -0.88 -28.98 -2.52
N TYR A 116 -1.96 -29.56 -3.06
CA TYR A 116 -2.31 -29.46 -4.46
C TYR A 116 -2.54 -28.01 -4.90
N LEU A 117 -3.31 -27.25 -4.13
CA LEU A 117 -3.56 -25.83 -4.42
C LEU A 117 -2.25 -25.02 -4.41
N TYR A 118 -1.32 -25.34 -3.52
CA TYR A 118 -0.04 -24.67 -3.49
C TYR A 118 0.84 -25.01 -4.69
N ILE A 119 0.91 -26.28 -5.11
CA ILE A 119 1.64 -26.69 -6.31
C ILE A 119 1.10 -25.97 -7.54
N LYS A 120 -0.21 -25.90 -7.69
CA LYS A 120 -0.91 -25.32 -8.84
C LYS A 120 -1.24 -23.83 -8.68
N ARG A 121 -0.68 -23.14 -7.66
CA ARG A 121 -0.99 -21.74 -7.33
C ARG A 121 -0.80 -20.73 -8.47
N LEU A 122 -0.05 -21.12 -9.49
CA LEU A 122 0.22 -20.30 -10.67
C LEU A 122 -0.71 -20.61 -11.85
N ASP A 123 -1.57 -21.61 -11.74
CA ASP A 123 -2.43 -22.10 -12.81
C ASP A 123 -3.89 -21.60 -12.64
N PHE A 124 -4.22 -20.93 -11.52
CA PHE A 124 -5.57 -20.46 -11.23
C PHE A 124 -5.60 -19.17 -10.41
N SER A 125 -6.72 -18.47 -10.49
CA SER A 125 -7.10 -17.39 -9.55
C SER A 125 -7.85 -17.96 -8.37
N LEU A 126 -7.52 -17.49 -7.16
CA LEU A 126 -8.21 -17.83 -5.91
C LEU A 126 -9.12 -16.67 -5.48
N PHE A 127 -10.35 -16.99 -5.07
CA PHE A 127 -11.35 -16.02 -4.64
C PHE A 127 -11.92 -16.39 -3.27
N GLY A 128 -12.16 -15.38 -2.42
CA GLY A 128 -12.82 -15.49 -1.13
C GLY A 128 -14.35 -15.48 -1.22
N ALA A 129 -15.02 -15.49 -0.06
CA ALA A 129 -16.47 -15.54 0.09
C ALA A 129 -17.22 -14.49 -0.72
N ASN A 130 -16.68 -13.27 -0.79
CA ASN A 130 -17.28 -12.13 -1.47
C ASN A 130 -16.89 -12.02 -2.95
N GLY A 131 -16.22 -13.05 -3.50
CA GLY A 131 -15.66 -13.01 -4.85
C GLY A 131 -14.44 -12.09 -4.97
N SER A 132 -13.83 -11.69 -3.83
CA SER A 132 -12.59 -10.93 -3.83
C SER A 132 -11.40 -11.83 -4.20
N TYR A 133 -10.54 -11.34 -5.09
CA TYR A 133 -9.32 -12.04 -5.47
C TYR A 133 -8.34 -12.12 -4.29
N ILE A 134 -7.76 -13.29 -4.08
CA ILE A 134 -6.73 -13.55 -3.08
C ILE A 134 -5.39 -13.75 -3.81
N PRO A 135 -4.46 -12.78 -3.73
CA PRO A 135 -3.23 -12.81 -4.53
C PRO A 135 -2.20 -13.81 -4.05
N GLU A 136 -2.28 -14.27 -2.81
CA GLU A 136 -1.26 -15.13 -2.21
C GLU A 136 -1.86 -16.24 -1.35
N ILE A 137 -1.35 -17.44 -1.55
CA ILE A 137 -1.66 -18.61 -0.72
C ILE A 137 -0.67 -18.63 0.44
N ASN A 138 -1.15 -18.29 1.63
CA ASN A 138 -0.38 -18.24 2.87
C ASN A 138 -1.03 -19.09 3.98
N MET A 139 -0.44 -19.08 5.18
CA MET A 139 -0.95 -19.84 6.31
C MET A 139 -2.35 -19.42 6.75
N GLU A 140 -2.66 -18.14 6.71
CA GLU A 140 -3.99 -17.62 7.06
C GLU A 140 -5.07 -18.20 6.14
N PHE A 141 -4.80 -18.21 4.82
CA PHE A 141 -5.67 -18.88 3.86
C PHE A 141 -5.88 -20.36 4.19
N PHE A 142 -4.83 -21.11 4.49
CA PHE A 142 -4.97 -22.53 4.81
C PHE A 142 -5.75 -22.81 6.08
N ASP A 143 -5.69 -21.93 7.06
CA ASP A 143 -6.46 -22.05 8.29
C ASP A 143 -7.94 -21.72 8.07
N LEU A 144 -8.24 -20.73 7.25
CA LEU A 144 -9.59 -20.38 6.84
C LEU A 144 -10.19 -21.45 5.92
N LEU A 145 -9.41 -21.98 4.96
CA LEU A 145 -9.83 -23.07 4.07
C LEU A 145 -10.26 -24.29 4.86
N LYS A 146 -9.54 -24.65 5.91
CA LYS A 146 -9.90 -25.79 6.77
C LYS A 146 -11.24 -25.61 7.48
N LYS A 147 -11.53 -24.38 7.91
CA LYS A 147 -12.76 -24.04 8.65
C LYS A 147 -13.95 -23.84 7.71
N HIS A 148 -13.73 -23.18 6.59
CA HIS A 148 -14.77 -22.69 5.68
C HIS A 148 -14.45 -22.99 4.19
N PRO A 149 -14.25 -24.25 3.77
CA PRO A 149 -13.84 -24.56 2.39
C PRO A 149 -14.86 -24.13 1.33
N ALA A 150 -16.13 -23.94 1.70
CA ALA A 150 -17.19 -23.48 0.80
C ALA A 150 -17.15 -21.97 0.53
N GLU A 151 -16.37 -21.22 1.27
CA GLU A 151 -16.20 -19.77 1.06
C GLU A 151 -15.16 -19.46 -0.03
N PHE A 152 -14.30 -20.42 -0.36
CA PHE A 152 -13.25 -20.24 -1.35
C PHE A 152 -13.59 -20.89 -2.67
N SER A 153 -13.28 -20.20 -3.77
CA SER A 153 -13.43 -20.71 -5.13
C SER A 153 -12.17 -20.47 -5.95
N ILE A 154 -11.95 -21.34 -6.94
CA ILE A 154 -10.84 -21.24 -7.87
C ILE A 154 -11.33 -21.17 -9.31
N LYS A 155 -10.58 -20.46 -10.16
CA LYS A 155 -10.80 -20.36 -11.60
C LYS A 155 -9.47 -20.53 -12.31
N ALA A 156 -9.33 -21.60 -13.08
CA ALA A 156 -8.13 -21.86 -13.88
C ALA A 156 -8.04 -20.88 -15.05
N TYR A 157 -6.81 -20.54 -15.45
CA TYR A 157 -6.59 -19.66 -16.58
C TYR A 157 -6.87 -20.38 -17.90
N ALA A 158 -7.51 -19.68 -18.84
CA ALA A 158 -7.68 -20.18 -20.19
C ALA A 158 -6.44 -19.84 -21.03
N GLU A 159 -5.80 -20.85 -21.59
CA GLU A 159 -4.64 -20.68 -22.46
C GLU A 159 -5.10 -20.47 -23.93
N ASP A 160 -5.47 -19.24 -24.27
CA ASP A 160 -5.71 -18.84 -25.68
C ASP A 160 -4.42 -18.31 -26.30
N GLY A 161 -4.08 -18.76 -27.52
CA GLY A 161 -2.84 -18.39 -28.19
C GLY A 161 -2.61 -16.88 -28.35
N VAL A 162 -3.65 -16.11 -28.57
CA VAL A 162 -3.60 -14.62 -28.65
C VAL A 162 -3.26 -14.00 -27.29
N LYS A 163 -3.82 -14.51 -26.21
CA LYS A 163 -3.54 -14.05 -24.86
C LYS A 163 -2.09 -14.36 -24.47
N ILE A 164 -1.56 -15.51 -24.91
CA ILE A 164 -0.18 -15.93 -24.66
C ILE A 164 0.80 -14.97 -25.36
N GLU A 165 0.56 -14.59 -26.60
CA GLU A 165 1.44 -13.66 -27.36
C GLU A 165 1.45 -12.26 -26.72
N PHE A 166 0.28 -11.71 -26.41
CA PHE A 166 0.12 -10.45 -25.68
C PHE A 166 0.84 -10.48 -24.33
N TYR A 167 0.66 -11.57 -23.58
CA TYR A 167 1.30 -11.82 -22.30
C TYR A 167 2.84 -11.85 -22.41
N ASN A 168 3.39 -12.54 -23.41
CA ASN A 168 4.83 -12.64 -23.62
C ASN A 168 5.45 -11.27 -23.95
N GLN A 169 4.76 -10.44 -24.73
CA GLN A 169 5.21 -9.07 -25.03
C GLN A 169 5.14 -8.19 -23.80
N TYR A 170 4.07 -8.28 -23.02
CA TYR A 170 3.88 -7.57 -21.76
C TYR A 170 4.94 -7.95 -20.71
N ARG A 171 5.28 -9.23 -20.63
CA ARG A 171 6.35 -9.75 -19.77
C ARG A 171 7.73 -9.22 -20.15
N LYS A 172 8.07 -9.18 -21.44
CA LYS A 172 9.33 -8.57 -21.92
C LYS A 172 9.44 -7.12 -21.48
N PHE A 173 8.34 -6.40 -21.53
CA PHE A 173 8.25 -5.01 -21.13
C PHE A 173 8.44 -4.82 -19.60
N ILE A 174 7.74 -5.59 -18.76
CA ILE A 174 7.89 -5.51 -17.30
C ILE A 174 9.29 -5.91 -16.85
N ASN A 175 9.86 -6.97 -17.43
CA ASN A 175 11.23 -7.41 -17.13
C ASN A 175 12.30 -6.36 -17.45
N ALA A 176 12.02 -5.42 -18.34
CA ALA A 176 12.91 -4.30 -18.63
C ALA A 176 12.91 -3.23 -17.52
N ASP A 177 11.80 -3.09 -16.78
CA ASP A 177 11.60 -2.02 -15.79
C ASP A 177 11.74 -2.50 -14.32
N VAL A 178 11.66 -3.82 -14.04
CA VAL A 178 11.70 -4.38 -12.68
C VAL A 178 13.09 -4.91 -12.37
N LYS A 179 13.64 -4.51 -11.21
CA LYS A 179 14.98 -4.95 -10.75
C LYS A 179 15.06 -6.46 -10.48
N GLU A 180 13.95 -7.10 -10.15
CA GLU A 180 13.85 -8.55 -9.98
C GLU A 180 13.27 -9.17 -11.25
N LYS A 181 14.06 -10.02 -11.92
CA LYS A 181 13.58 -10.75 -13.09
C LYS A 181 12.51 -11.75 -12.68
N ILE A 182 11.35 -11.69 -13.32
CA ILE A 182 10.30 -12.69 -13.18
C ILE A 182 10.85 -14.02 -13.69
N LYS A 183 10.92 -15.01 -12.81
CA LYS A 183 11.55 -16.32 -13.08
C LYS A 183 10.63 -17.29 -13.78
N SER A 184 9.31 -17.07 -13.74
CA SER A 184 8.29 -17.99 -14.26
C SER A 184 7.66 -17.50 -15.56
N ASP A 185 7.30 -18.44 -16.43
CA ASP A 185 6.60 -18.15 -17.69
C ASP A 185 5.07 -18.10 -17.52
N LYS A 186 4.57 -18.15 -16.28
CA LYS A 186 3.14 -18.19 -16.00
C LYS A 186 2.52 -16.80 -15.89
N PHE A 187 1.31 -16.63 -16.43
CA PHE A 187 0.55 -15.38 -16.51
C PHE A 187 0.43 -14.65 -15.17
N ILE A 188 0.09 -15.37 -14.12
CA ILE A 188 -0.12 -14.78 -12.79
C ILE A 188 1.14 -14.11 -12.23
N GLU A 189 2.31 -14.67 -12.47
CA GLU A 189 3.60 -14.10 -12.02
C GLU A 189 3.87 -12.73 -12.64
N THR A 190 3.41 -12.51 -13.86
CA THR A 190 3.57 -11.22 -14.56
C THR A 190 2.63 -10.15 -14.02
N ILE A 191 1.41 -10.49 -13.64
CA ILE A 191 0.41 -9.50 -13.20
C ILE A 191 0.35 -9.32 -11.69
N LYS A 192 0.83 -10.28 -10.91
CA LYS A 192 0.95 -10.19 -9.46
C LYS A 192 1.66 -8.91 -8.98
N PRO A 193 2.76 -8.44 -9.61
CA PRO A 193 3.40 -7.18 -9.25
C PRO A 193 2.50 -5.96 -9.33
N PHE A 194 1.47 -5.92 -10.21
CA PHE A 194 0.55 -4.79 -10.30
C PHE A 194 -0.43 -4.74 -9.14
N PHE A 195 -0.95 -5.91 -8.72
CA PHE A 195 -1.79 -5.98 -7.54
C PHE A 195 -0.99 -5.66 -6.27
N PHE A 196 0.23 -6.17 -6.19
CA PHE A 196 1.16 -5.83 -5.12
C PHE A 196 1.46 -4.32 -5.11
N PHE A 197 1.78 -3.75 -6.26
CA PHE A 197 2.00 -2.31 -6.42
C PHE A 197 0.79 -1.51 -5.92
N TYR A 198 -0.42 -1.83 -6.37
CA TYR A 198 -1.63 -1.14 -5.93
C TYR A 198 -1.86 -1.27 -4.42
N SER A 199 -1.68 -2.48 -3.86
CA SER A 199 -1.87 -2.71 -2.42
C SER A 199 -0.93 -1.85 -1.55
N HIS A 200 0.30 -1.59 -2.03
CA HIS A 200 1.34 -0.82 -1.35
C HIS A 200 1.32 0.68 -1.67
N LEU A 201 0.42 1.15 -2.51
CA LEU A 201 0.21 2.58 -2.66
C LEU A 201 -0.25 3.19 -1.34
N ASN A 202 0.26 4.40 -1.03
CA ASN A 202 -0.22 5.15 0.11
C ASN A 202 -1.71 5.56 -0.06
N ASP A 203 -2.34 5.94 1.04
CA ASP A 203 -3.77 6.26 1.03
C ASP A 203 -4.11 7.44 0.12
N TYR A 204 -3.22 8.45 0.03
CA TYR A 204 -3.38 9.56 -0.90
C TYR A 204 -3.43 9.11 -2.36
N ALA A 205 -2.47 8.29 -2.80
CA ALA A 205 -2.42 7.77 -4.17
C ALA A 205 -3.64 6.93 -4.55
N LYS A 206 -4.22 6.23 -3.58
CA LYS A 206 -5.46 5.44 -3.78
C LYS A 206 -6.70 6.29 -3.99
N HIS A 207 -6.72 7.56 -3.55
CA HIS A 207 -7.93 8.37 -3.54
C HIS A 207 -7.85 9.66 -4.36
N THR A 208 -6.65 10.23 -4.56
CA THR A 208 -6.49 11.48 -5.34
C THR A 208 -6.99 11.34 -6.77
N ARG A 209 -7.49 12.43 -7.34
CA ARG A 209 -7.83 12.57 -8.76
C ARG A 209 -6.91 13.54 -9.48
N LYS A 210 -5.93 14.10 -8.78
CA LYS A 210 -4.97 15.07 -9.31
C LYS A 210 -3.82 14.38 -10.04
N PHE A 211 -4.11 13.92 -11.24
CA PHE A 211 -3.15 13.32 -12.17
C PHE A 211 -3.09 14.14 -13.45
N ASP A 212 -1.92 14.19 -14.08
CA ASP A 212 -1.75 14.86 -15.38
C ASP A 212 -2.48 14.11 -16.50
N HIS A 213 -2.63 12.78 -16.35
CA HIS A 213 -3.26 11.93 -17.35
C HIS A 213 -4.49 11.21 -16.80
N VAL A 214 -5.62 11.34 -17.48
CA VAL A 214 -6.87 10.62 -17.14
C VAL A 214 -6.68 9.09 -17.19
N THR A 215 -5.76 8.61 -18.01
CA THR A 215 -5.41 7.19 -18.11
C THR A 215 -4.86 6.63 -16.80
N THR A 216 -4.15 7.44 -16.01
CA THR A 216 -3.64 7.05 -14.68
C THR A 216 -4.78 6.79 -13.70
N LEU A 217 -5.78 7.66 -13.69
CA LEU A 217 -6.98 7.47 -12.87
C LEU A 217 -7.72 6.17 -13.24
N ARG A 218 -7.94 5.95 -14.55
CA ARG A 218 -8.62 4.75 -15.04
C ARG A 218 -7.84 3.48 -14.74
N PHE A 219 -6.51 3.49 -14.93
CA PHE A 219 -5.63 2.38 -14.57
C PHE A 219 -5.75 2.02 -13.09
N ARG A 220 -5.64 3.00 -12.20
CA ARG A 220 -5.79 2.80 -10.76
C ARG A 220 -7.17 2.24 -10.40
N ASP A 221 -8.23 2.79 -10.97
CA ASP A 221 -9.61 2.40 -10.64
C ASP A 221 -9.92 0.97 -11.10
N VAL A 222 -9.34 0.53 -12.21
CA VAL A 222 -9.42 -0.87 -12.65
C VAL A 222 -8.71 -1.79 -11.67
N LEU A 223 -7.49 -1.45 -11.23
CA LEU A 223 -6.77 -2.25 -10.23
C LEU A 223 -7.50 -2.29 -8.87
N ALA A 224 -8.13 -1.18 -8.47
CA ALA A 224 -8.93 -1.10 -7.26
C ALA A 224 -10.15 -2.02 -7.28
N GLN A 225 -10.75 -2.21 -8.45
CA GLN A 225 -11.99 -3.00 -8.65
C GLN A 225 -11.71 -4.42 -9.15
N ALA A 226 -10.45 -4.76 -9.36
CA ALA A 226 -10.05 -6.04 -9.94
C ALA A 226 -10.54 -7.22 -9.09
N LYS A 227 -11.34 -8.09 -9.72
CA LYS A 227 -11.87 -9.31 -9.11
C LYS A 227 -11.29 -10.56 -9.75
N ASP A 228 -11.10 -10.55 -11.05
CA ASP A 228 -10.55 -11.65 -11.84
C ASP A 228 -9.33 -11.13 -12.59
N PRO A 229 -8.09 -11.58 -12.25
CA PRO A 229 -6.87 -11.10 -12.89
C PRO A 229 -6.88 -11.25 -14.41
N GLU A 230 -7.37 -12.37 -14.93
CA GLU A 230 -7.41 -12.60 -16.37
C GLU A 230 -8.33 -11.58 -17.06
N LYS A 231 -9.55 -11.43 -16.56
CA LYS A 231 -10.50 -10.45 -17.08
C LYS A 231 -9.96 -9.03 -16.93
N THR A 232 -9.38 -8.70 -15.79
CA THR A 232 -8.84 -7.37 -15.51
C THR A 232 -7.80 -6.97 -16.54
N PHE A 233 -6.84 -7.85 -16.86
CA PHE A 233 -5.74 -7.51 -17.76
C PHE A 233 -6.05 -7.65 -19.24
N PHE A 234 -6.94 -8.56 -19.62
CA PHE A 234 -7.28 -8.78 -21.04
C PHE A 234 -8.54 -8.08 -21.51
N GLU A 235 -9.41 -7.62 -20.59
CA GLU A 235 -10.65 -6.96 -20.94
C GLU A 235 -10.81 -5.59 -20.28
N ASP A 236 -10.88 -5.55 -18.92
CA ASP A 236 -11.25 -4.33 -18.21
C ASP A 236 -10.22 -3.22 -18.36
N LEU A 237 -8.92 -3.55 -18.32
CA LEU A 237 -7.84 -2.57 -18.42
C LEU A 237 -7.67 -2.00 -19.85
N PRO A 238 -7.61 -2.81 -20.92
CA PRO A 238 -7.62 -2.28 -22.28
C PRO A 238 -8.83 -1.39 -22.56
N GLU A 239 -10.04 -1.81 -22.18
CA GLU A 239 -11.27 -1.03 -22.36
C GLU A 239 -11.22 0.31 -21.63
N ALA A 240 -10.79 0.32 -20.36
CA ALA A 240 -10.64 1.54 -19.56
C ALA A 240 -9.63 2.52 -20.14
N LEU A 241 -8.57 2.02 -20.78
CA LEU A 241 -7.55 2.82 -21.45
C LEU A 241 -7.97 3.27 -22.86
N GLY A 242 -9.18 2.89 -23.33
CA GLY A 242 -9.76 3.33 -24.59
C GLY A 242 -9.45 2.44 -25.79
N TYR A 243 -9.12 1.19 -25.54
CA TYR A 243 -8.80 0.22 -26.59
C TYR A 243 -9.92 -0.79 -26.79
N ASP A 244 -10.19 -1.14 -28.06
CA ASP A 244 -11.17 -2.18 -28.42
C ASP A 244 -10.58 -3.58 -28.17
N LYS A 245 -11.40 -4.52 -27.71
CA LYS A 245 -11.04 -5.93 -27.47
C LYS A 245 -10.40 -6.62 -28.69
N ASN A 246 -10.70 -6.18 -29.90
CA ASN A 246 -10.16 -6.73 -31.15
C ASN A 246 -8.73 -6.22 -31.49
N ILE A 247 -8.23 -5.24 -30.77
CA ILE A 247 -6.93 -4.60 -31.04
C ILE A 247 -5.77 -5.39 -30.43
N LEU A 248 -6.03 -6.27 -29.46
CA LEU A 248 -5.00 -7.10 -28.77
C LEU A 248 -4.12 -7.93 -29.74
N ASN A 249 -4.51 -8.06 -31.00
CA ASN A 249 -3.83 -8.85 -32.04
C ASN A 249 -2.80 -8.06 -32.85
N ARG A 250 -2.52 -6.79 -32.54
CA ARG A 250 -1.57 -5.96 -33.33
C ARG A 250 -0.29 -5.67 -32.53
N GLU A 251 0.88 -6.06 -33.05
CA GLU A 251 2.16 -5.84 -32.37
C GLU A 251 2.44 -4.37 -32.01
N THR A 252 2.04 -3.42 -32.88
CA THR A 252 2.21 -1.99 -32.63
C THR A 252 1.40 -1.49 -31.43
N PHE A 253 0.28 -2.11 -31.15
CA PHE A 253 -0.59 -1.78 -30.03
C PHE A 253 0.05 -2.06 -28.68
N VAL A 254 0.75 -3.19 -28.53
CA VAL A 254 1.31 -3.60 -27.24
C VAL A 254 2.35 -2.60 -26.73
N ALA A 255 3.15 -2.02 -27.62
CA ALA A 255 4.15 -1.03 -27.23
C ALA A 255 3.51 0.26 -26.68
N ASP A 256 2.49 0.78 -27.36
CA ASP A 256 1.76 1.98 -26.93
C ASP A 256 0.99 1.74 -25.61
N TYR A 257 0.32 0.60 -25.52
CA TYR A 257 -0.39 0.19 -24.33
C TYR A 257 0.54 0.06 -23.11
N CYS A 258 1.66 -0.61 -23.27
CA CYS A 258 2.67 -0.73 -22.22
C CYS A 258 3.24 0.63 -21.82
N HIS A 259 3.46 1.55 -22.78
CA HIS A 259 3.93 2.89 -22.48
C HIS A 259 2.93 3.70 -21.64
N ILE A 260 1.63 3.58 -21.91
CA ILE A 260 0.57 4.21 -21.10
C ILE A 260 0.59 3.66 -19.68
N ILE A 261 0.72 2.35 -19.50
CA ILE A 261 0.80 1.74 -18.19
C ILE A 261 2.05 2.21 -17.42
N GLN A 262 3.22 2.31 -18.10
CA GLN A 262 4.42 2.86 -17.45
C GLN A 262 4.20 4.28 -16.96
N LYS A 263 3.60 5.13 -17.78
CA LYS A 263 3.27 6.50 -17.37
C LYS A 263 2.37 6.50 -16.15
N ALA A 264 1.31 5.69 -16.18
CA ALA A 264 0.38 5.58 -15.06
C ALA A 264 1.06 5.11 -13.76
N VAL A 265 1.92 4.09 -13.85
CA VAL A 265 2.69 3.60 -12.68
C VAL A 265 3.65 4.64 -12.14
N ARG A 266 4.36 5.39 -13.03
CA ARG A 266 5.27 6.47 -12.62
C ARG A 266 4.52 7.59 -11.92
N GLU A 267 3.41 8.01 -12.49
CA GLU A 267 2.57 9.08 -11.94
C GLU A 267 1.97 8.69 -10.58
N LEU A 268 1.47 7.45 -10.44
CA LEU A 268 1.00 6.92 -9.15
C LEU A 268 2.11 6.85 -8.08
N ARG A 269 3.35 6.53 -8.47
CA ARG A 269 4.49 6.52 -7.54
C ARG A 269 4.90 7.92 -7.10
N SER A 270 4.75 8.91 -7.96
CA SER A 270 5.19 10.29 -7.71
C SER A 270 4.10 11.19 -7.15
N CYS A 271 2.81 10.83 -7.24
CA CYS A 271 1.69 11.73 -6.91
C CYS A 271 1.73 12.26 -5.47
N TYR A 272 2.20 11.48 -4.50
CA TYR A 272 2.36 11.95 -3.12
C TYR A 272 3.50 12.96 -2.99
N ARG A 273 4.59 12.77 -3.71
CA ARG A 273 5.66 13.77 -3.80
C ARG A 273 5.15 15.04 -4.47
N SER A 274 4.39 14.90 -5.56
CA SER A 274 3.77 16.04 -6.24
C SER A 274 2.77 16.81 -5.36
N LEU A 275 2.07 16.13 -4.43
CA LEU A 275 1.28 16.80 -3.40
C LEU A 275 2.16 17.70 -2.53
N ILE A 276 3.26 17.18 -2.03
CA ILE A 276 4.20 17.95 -1.20
C ILE A 276 4.76 19.13 -2.00
N ASP A 277 5.15 18.92 -3.26
CA ASP A 277 5.67 19.98 -4.14
C ASP A 277 4.64 21.11 -4.35
N ARG A 278 3.35 20.77 -4.48
CA ARG A 278 2.28 21.78 -4.60
C ARG A 278 2.05 22.56 -3.31
N ILE A 279 2.01 21.86 -2.16
CA ILE A 279 1.87 22.51 -0.85
C ILE A 279 3.06 23.42 -0.60
N GLU A 280 4.28 22.94 -0.84
CA GLU A 280 5.52 23.71 -0.72
C GLU A 280 5.49 24.98 -1.57
N GLY A 281 5.16 24.86 -2.86
CA GLY A 281 5.09 26.03 -3.76
C GLY A 281 4.10 27.09 -3.25
N GLN A 282 2.92 26.66 -2.76
CA GLN A 282 1.93 27.60 -2.20
C GLN A 282 2.42 28.23 -0.88
N LEU A 283 3.10 27.49 -0.01
CA LEU A 283 3.62 28.02 1.25
C LEU A 283 4.80 28.97 1.03
N ILE A 284 5.71 28.67 0.09
CA ILE A 284 6.81 29.58 -0.29
C ILE A 284 6.23 30.93 -0.73
N GLU A 285 5.22 30.92 -1.61
CA GLU A 285 4.55 32.13 -2.10
C GLU A 285 3.84 32.87 -0.97
N ARG A 286 3.02 32.19 -0.18
CA ARG A 286 2.18 32.80 0.86
C ARG A 286 2.96 33.28 2.08
N PHE A 287 4.11 32.70 2.37
CA PHE A 287 5.03 33.16 3.42
C PHE A 287 6.00 34.23 2.94
N ASP A 288 6.03 34.52 1.62
CA ASP A 288 6.99 35.42 1.00
C ASP A 288 8.45 35.02 1.31
N LEU A 289 8.76 33.72 1.17
CA LEU A 289 10.09 33.18 1.42
C LEU A 289 11.01 33.54 0.25
N GLN A 290 12.26 33.91 0.57
CA GLN A 290 13.24 34.29 -0.43
C GLN A 290 14.01 33.09 -1.00
N ALA A 291 14.08 32.00 -0.26
CA ALA A 291 14.73 30.77 -0.67
C ALA A 291 13.69 29.75 -1.19
N PHE A 292 14.12 28.93 -2.17
CA PHE A 292 13.29 27.89 -2.79
C PHE A 292 13.67 26.48 -2.34
N GLU A 293 14.91 26.28 -1.86
CA GLU A 293 15.39 24.98 -1.40
C GLU A 293 15.04 24.78 0.08
N TYR A 294 14.58 23.57 0.42
CA TYR A 294 14.15 23.24 1.79
C TYR A 294 15.18 23.61 2.85
N ALA A 295 16.46 23.28 2.61
CA ALA A 295 17.55 23.55 3.56
C ALA A 295 17.69 25.04 3.90
N ASP A 296 17.36 25.92 2.97
CA ASP A 296 17.53 27.37 3.13
C ASP A 296 16.26 28.01 3.71
N TYR A 297 15.09 27.72 3.15
CA TYR A 297 13.86 28.36 3.63
C TYR A 297 13.43 27.85 5.02
N ILE A 298 13.80 26.64 5.43
CA ILE A 298 13.50 26.17 6.78
C ILE A 298 14.26 26.99 7.85
N ILE A 299 15.45 27.48 7.52
CA ILE A 299 16.22 28.38 8.38
C ILE A 299 15.48 29.71 8.51
N GLU A 300 14.99 30.26 7.40
CA GLU A 300 14.20 31.50 7.40
C GLU A 300 12.93 31.35 8.24
N ILE A 301 12.17 30.26 8.07
CA ILE A 301 10.98 29.98 8.87
C ILE A 301 11.31 29.94 10.37
N ARG A 302 12.37 29.21 10.74
CA ARG A 302 12.80 29.09 12.14
C ARG A 302 13.29 30.43 12.72
N GLN A 303 13.99 31.24 11.95
CA GLN A 303 14.40 32.57 12.37
C GLN A 303 13.20 33.47 12.65
N ARG A 304 12.18 33.46 11.79
CA ARG A 304 10.94 34.24 11.97
C ARG A 304 10.14 33.81 13.21
N LEU A 305 10.31 32.58 13.67
CA LEU A 305 9.63 32.03 14.85
C LEU A 305 10.54 31.96 16.10
N SER A 306 11.79 32.37 16.04
CA SER A 306 12.80 32.09 17.09
C SER A 306 12.57 32.78 18.43
N HIS A 307 11.90 33.95 18.45
CA HIS A 307 11.70 34.77 19.66
C HIS A 307 10.37 34.48 20.39
N ILE A 308 9.65 33.45 19.99
CA ILE A 308 8.33 33.13 20.57
C ILE A 308 8.48 32.63 22.00
N LYS A 309 7.72 33.22 22.91
CA LYS A 309 7.54 32.75 24.28
C LYS A 309 6.33 31.80 24.29
N GLU A 310 6.59 30.49 24.41
CA GLU A 310 5.58 29.43 24.27
C GLU A 310 4.35 29.61 25.20
N HIS A 311 4.53 30.24 26.35
CA HIS A 311 3.42 30.47 27.30
C HIS A 311 2.40 31.51 26.78
N LEU A 312 2.72 32.28 25.74
CA LEU A 312 1.81 33.21 25.10
C LEU A 312 0.97 32.57 23.99
N LEU A 313 1.32 31.35 23.59
CA LEU A 313 0.65 30.63 22.53
C LEU A 313 -0.57 29.86 23.09
N SER A 314 -1.66 29.86 22.34
CA SER A 314 -2.74 28.90 22.54
C SER A 314 -2.26 27.46 22.32
N ASP A 315 -3.01 26.48 22.82
CA ASP A 315 -2.60 25.08 22.68
C ASP A 315 -2.38 24.68 21.22
N LYS A 316 -3.23 25.11 20.29
CA LYS A 316 -3.10 24.80 18.87
C LYS A 316 -1.91 25.52 18.23
N GLN A 317 -1.65 26.77 18.61
CA GLN A 317 -0.49 27.54 18.13
C GLN A 317 0.82 26.92 18.65
N ARG A 318 0.83 26.46 19.91
CA ARG A 318 1.98 25.80 20.53
C ARG A 318 2.28 24.46 19.85
N ASP A 319 1.25 23.66 19.57
CA ASP A 319 1.39 22.42 18.84
C ASP A 319 2.00 22.67 17.44
N PHE A 320 1.44 23.58 16.67
CA PHE A 320 1.98 23.97 15.37
C PHE A 320 3.42 24.50 15.45
N TYR A 321 3.72 25.35 16.42
CA TYR A 321 5.05 25.91 16.64
C TYR A 321 6.08 24.79 16.90
N ASN A 322 5.75 23.84 17.78
CA ASN A 322 6.62 22.70 18.08
C ASN A 322 6.89 21.86 16.85
N HIS A 323 5.89 21.58 16.04
CA HIS A 323 6.03 20.86 14.78
C HIS A 323 6.83 21.62 13.72
N ALA A 324 6.65 22.93 13.62
CA ALA A 324 7.40 23.77 12.68
C ALA A 324 8.89 23.93 13.05
N MET A 325 9.18 23.97 14.36
CA MET A 325 10.54 24.11 14.90
C MET A 325 11.29 22.79 15.04
N ALA A 326 10.60 21.65 14.98
CA ALA A 326 11.23 20.34 15.10
C ALA A 326 12.23 20.08 13.96
N GLU A 327 13.33 19.37 14.30
CA GLU A 327 14.35 19.00 13.33
C GLU A 327 13.96 17.68 12.65
N PHE A 328 14.00 17.69 11.32
CA PHE A 328 13.74 16.52 10.49
C PHE A 328 14.86 16.35 9.47
N ASP A 329 15.20 15.10 9.18
CA ASP A 329 16.26 14.75 8.23
C ASP A 329 15.90 15.08 6.78
N ASN A 330 14.60 15.15 6.49
CA ASN A 330 14.12 15.40 5.13
C ASN A 330 12.85 16.26 5.10
N ARG A 331 12.64 16.88 3.94
CA ARG A 331 11.50 17.74 3.63
C ARG A 331 10.15 17.05 3.87
N GLN A 332 10.01 15.80 3.47
CA GLN A 332 8.75 15.07 3.55
C GLN A 332 8.27 14.92 4.99
N GLU A 333 9.16 14.58 5.91
CA GLU A 333 8.83 14.42 7.33
C GLU A 333 8.38 15.75 7.95
N TRP A 334 9.04 16.86 7.60
CA TRP A 334 8.63 18.18 8.07
C TRP A 334 7.23 18.54 7.58
N TYR A 335 6.91 18.33 6.28
CA TYR A 335 5.57 18.57 5.76
C TYR A 335 4.52 17.68 6.40
N GLN A 336 4.81 16.40 6.63
CA GLN A 336 3.91 15.50 7.37
C GLN A 336 3.61 16.03 8.77
N SER A 337 4.63 16.54 9.45
CA SER A 337 4.54 17.08 10.80
C SER A 337 3.66 18.33 10.86
N ILE A 338 3.92 19.36 10.04
CA ILE A 338 3.13 20.61 10.06
C ILE A 338 1.70 20.40 9.55
N CYS A 339 1.51 19.50 8.59
CA CYS A 339 0.17 19.16 8.11
C CYS A 339 -0.66 18.47 9.20
N TYR A 340 -0.03 17.59 9.99
CA TYR A 340 -0.70 16.97 11.13
C TYR A 340 -1.14 18.02 12.15
N ALA A 341 -0.25 18.95 12.53
CA ALA A 341 -0.58 20.05 13.44
C ALA A 341 -1.71 20.97 12.93
N ALA A 342 -1.83 21.12 11.60
CA ALA A 342 -2.83 22.02 10.99
C ALA A 342 -4.21 21.38 10.84
N LEU A 343 -4.31 20.05 10.61
CA LEU A 343 -5.57 19.34 10.32
C LEU A 343 -5.91 18.17 11.26
N ASP A 344 -5.06 17.85 12.23
CA ASP A 344 -5.20 16.69 13.12
C ASP A 344 -5.34 15.35 12.36
N GLN A 345 -4.76 15.25 11.17
CA GLN A 345 -4.75 14.04 10.35
C GLN A 345 -3.43 13.89 9.58
N PRO A 346 -2.98 12.63 9.32
CA PRO A 346 -1.80 12.38 8.50
C PRO A 346 -1.99 12.91 7.07
N LEU A 347 -0.92 13.50 6.50
CA LEU A 347 -0.92 14.02 5.13
C LEU A 347 -1.30 12.94 4.08
N GLU A 348 -0.97 11.68 4.33
CA GLU A 348 -1.34 10.55 3.47
C GLU A 348 -2.87 10.33 3.35
N ARG A 349 -3.64 10.78 4.33
CA ARG A 349 -5.12 10.72 4.33
C ARG A 349 -5.78 11.97 3.77
N LEU A 350 -5.01 12.95 3.33
CA LEU A 350 -5.56 14.17 2.74
C LEU A 350 -6.40 13.82 1.51
N ARG A 351 -7.52 14.51 1.35
CA ARG A 351 -8.36 14.47 0.15
C ARG A 351 -8.15 15.73 -0.67
N ASP A 352 -8.37 15.64 -1.97
CA ASP A 352 -8.10 16.74 -2.91
C ASP A 352 -8.81 18.04 -2.54
N GLU A 353 -10.00 17.93 -1.97
CA GLU A 353 -10.83 19.08 -1.53
C GLU A 353 -10.27 19.76 -0.27
N GLN A 354 -9.45 19.06 0.49
CA GLN A 354 -8.84 19.57 1.73
C GLN A 354 -7.50 20.26 1.52
N GLU A 355 -6.91 20.16 0.33
CA GLU A 355 -5.56 20.69 0.06
C GLU A 355 -5.48 22.21 0.28
N GLU A 356 -6.48 22.95 -0.22
CA GLU A 356 -6.54 24.40 -0.03
C GLU A 356 -6.77 24.77 1.44
N GLN A 357 -7.69 24.10 2.11
CA GLN A 357 -7.95 24.29 3.54
C GLN A 357 -6.71 24.02 4.39
N LEU A 358 -5.94 22.97 4.06
CA LEU A 358 -4.68 22.67 4.74
C LEU A 358 -3.70 23.84 4.64
N VAL A 359 -3.48 24.34 3.42
CA VAL A 359 -2.56 25.47 3.18
C VAL A 359 -3.05 26.71 3.92
N ASP A 360 -4.34 27.02 3.87
CA ASP A 360 -4.94 28.16 4.60
C ASP A 360 -4.73 28.05 6.11
N ASN A 361 -4.94 26.86 6.69
CA ASN A 361 -4.72 26.63 8.11
C ASN A 361 -3.24 26.79 8.50
N ILE A 362 -2.31 26.25 7.69
CA ILE A 362 -0.87 26.40 7.93
C ILE A 362 -0.48 27.88 7.87
N VAL A 363 -0.93 28.60 6.86
CA VAL A 363 -0.64 30.04 6.71
C VAL A 363 -1.21 30.86 7.86
N PHE A 364 -2.43 30.56 8.29
CA PHE A 364 -3.05 31.21 9.43
C PHE A 364 -2.25 30.97 10.72
N LEU A 365 -1.93 29.72 11.05
CA LEU A 365 -1.18 29.38 12.25
C LEU A 365 0.23 29.97 12.24
N PHE A 366 0.91 29.93 11.10
CA PHE A 366 2.22 30.53 10.96
C PHE A 366 2.19 32.05 11.23
N ARG A 367 1.25 32.78 10.61
CA ARG A 367 1.11 34.24 10.80
C ARG A 367 0.73 34.60 12.23
N GLU A 368 -0.09 33.80 12.89
CA GLU A 368 -0.41 34.04 14.30
C GLU A 368 0.84 33.81 15.18
N CYS A 369 1.61 32.75 14.94
CA CYS A 369 2.89 32.53 15.63
C CYS A 369 3.89 33.69 15.37
N GLU A 370 4.00 34.14 14.13
CA GLU A 370 4.88 35.24 13.76
C GLU A 370 4.52 36.54 14.48
N LYS A 371 3.25 36.85 14.66
CA LYS A 371 2.81 38.03 15.47
C LYS A 371 3.30 37.91 16.92
N HIS A 372 3.23 36.71 17.51
CA HIS A 372 3.75 36.47 18.87
C HIS A 372 5.27 36.57 18.93
N SER A 373 6.01 36.21 17.87
CA SER A 373 7.45 36.38 17.79
C SER A 373 7.84 37.86 17.90
N VAL A 374 7.17 38.69 17.08
CA VAL A 374 7.39 40.17 17.09
C VAL A 374 7.08 40.79 18.46
N VAL A 375 5.98 40.37 19.09
CA VAL A 375 5.63 40.86 20.44
C VAL A 375 6.64 40.44 21.48
N SER A 376 7.12 39.18 21.41
CA SER A 376 8.10 38.63 22.34
C SER A 376 9.47 39.34 22.21
N GLU A 377 9.90 39.61 20.98
CA GLU A 377 11.13 40.37 20.72
C GLU A 377 11.07 41.77 21.33
N ALA A 378 9.91 42.44 21.21
CA ALA A 378 9.70 43.74 21.83
C ALA A 378 9.72 43.70 23.37
N MET A 379 9.31 42.58 23.98
CA MET A 379 9.38 42.37 25.43
C MET A 379 10.80 42.11 25.98
N ASP A 380 11.74 41.69 25.14
CA ASP A 380 13.13 41.45 25.52
C ASP A 380 14.01 42.69 25.47
N PHE A 381 13.47 43.86 25.14
CA PHE A 381 14.17 45.13 25.22
C PHE A 381 14.60 45.42 26.67
N VAL A 382 15.91 45.42 26.92
CA VAL A 382 16.48 45.83 28.20
C VAL A 382 16.38 47.34 28.31
N VAL A 383 15.37 47.81 29.06
CA VAL A 383 15.14 49.23 29.32
C VAL A 383 15.92 49.65 30.55
N ASN A 384 16.72 50.70 30.50
CA ASN A 384 17.38 51.27 31.68
C ASN A 384 16.35 51.97 32.60
N ASP A 385 16.75 52.37 33.82
CA ASP A 385 15.79 52.92 34.80
C ASP A 385 15.11 54.23 34.36
N GLU A 386 15.77 55.05 33.54
CA GLU A 386 15.21 56.27 32.95
C GLU A 386 14.19 55.94 31.86
N GLU A 387 14.49 54.97 31.03
CA GLU A 387 13.60 54.46 29.98
C GLU A 387 12.37 53.76 30.58
N ARG A 388 12.52 53.01 31.70
CA ARG A 388 11.38 52.45 32.47
C ARG A 388 10.40 53.50 32.95
N LYS A 389 10.91 54.60 33.53
CA LYS A 389 10.04 55.70 33.97
C LYS A 389 9.28 56.30 32.78
N ARG A 390 9.97 56.48 31.66
CA ARG A 390 9.37 57.02 30.44
C ARG A 390 8.39 56.04 29.79
N SER A 391 8.63 54.74 29.87
CA SER A 391 7.69 53.69 29.43
C SER A 391 6.42 53.72 30.27
N SER A 392 6.53 53.83 31.61
CA SER A 392 5.37 53.89 32.50
C SER A 392 4.53 55.15 32.26
N GLU A 393 5.15 56.30 31.94
CA GLU A 393 4.43 57.52 31.56
C GLU A 393 3.67 57.34 30.22
N ILE A 394 4.25 56.61 29.25
CA ILE A 394 3.62 56.32 27.98
C ILE A 394 2.48 55.29 28.16
N GLU A 395 2.67 54.28 29.01
CA GLU A 395 1.64 53.29 29.35
C GLU A 395 0.41 53.97 29.98
N GLU A 396 0.61 54.87 30.94
CA GLU A 396 -0.47 55.65 31.54
C GLU A 396 -1.20 56.55 30.52
N GLN A 397 -0.48 57.15 29.56
CA GLN A 397 -1.09 57.90 28.46
C GLN A 397 -1.89 57.02 27.51
N ILE A 398 -1.40 55.81 27.20
CA ILE A 398 -2.10 54.83 26.37
C ILE A 398 -3.38 54.37 27.08
N GLU A 399 -3.31 54.00 28.38
CA GLU A 399 -4.47 53.60 29.17
C GLU A 399 -5.57 54.66 29.20
N ASN A 400 -5.19 55.91 29.30
CA ASN A 400 -6.14 57.04 29.28
C ASN A 400 -6.84 57.27 27.92
N ILE A 401 -6.28 56.69 26.84
CA ILE A 401 -6.81 56.84 25.45
C ILE A 401 -7.63 55.61 25.05
N LEU A 402 -7.43 54.47 25.73
CA LEU A 402 -8.10 53.22 25.40
C LEU A 402 -9.62 53.36 25.61
N SER A 403 -10.39 52.79 24.68
CA SER A 403 -11.86 52.73 24.74
C SER A 403 -12.32 51.46 25.50
N GLU A 404 -13.62 51.42 25.79
CA GLU A 404 -14.23 50.19 26.38
C GLU A 404 -14.25 49.02 25.37
N ASN A 405 -13.81 49.20 24.12
CA ASN A 405 -13.78 48.15 23.10
C ASN A 405 -12.37 47.59 22.91
N ASP A 406 -12.09 46.45 23.54
CA ASP A 406 -10.79 45.81 23.53
C ASP A 406 -10.28 45.46 22.12
N ASN A 407 -11.15 45.02 21.21
CA ASN A 407 -10.76 44.69 19.84
C ASN A 407 -10.30 45.93 19.04
N LEU A 408 -10.94 47.09 19.26
CA LEU A 408 -10.56 48.33 18.65
C LEU A 408 -9.21 48.83 19.20
N ASN A 409 -9.02 48.71 20.51
CA ASN A 409 -7.78 49.07 21.18
C ASN A 409 -6.60 48.21 20.67
N ILE A 410 -6.77 46.88 20.60
CA ILE A 410 -5.76 45.94 20.05
C ILE A 410 -5.43 46.30 18.61
N TYR A 411 -6.44 46.57 17.76
CA TYR A 411 -6.23 46.95 16.37
C TYR A 411 -5.45 48.24 16.22
N ALA A 412 -5.77 49.27 17.03
CA ALA A 412 -5.10 50.56 17.03
C ALA A 412 -3.62 50.42 17.46
N LEU A 413 -3.37 49.74 18.58
CA LEU A 413 -2.01 49.48 19.09
C LEU A 413 -1.16 48.70 18.08
N MET A 414 -1.70 47.66 17.46
CA MET A 414 -1.00 46.90 16.41
C MET A 414 -0.65 47.73 15.19
N ASN A 415 -1.53 48.66 14.78
CA ASN A 415 -1.24 49.60 13.66
C ASN A 415 -0.14 50.59 14.01
N VAL A 416 -0.07 51.06 15.25
CA VAL A 416 1.01 51.93 15.73
C VAL A 416 2.33 51.17 15.74
N LEU A 417 2.34 49.95 16.28
CA LEU A 417 3.52 49.08 16.29
C LEU A 417 4.03 48.79 14.86
N LYS A 418 3.15 48.40 13.92
CA LYS A 418 3.52 48.20 12.50
C LYS A 418 4.13 49.42 11.84
N LYS A 419 3.72 50.64 12.22
CA LYS A 419 4.27 51.90 11.67
C LYS A 419 5.65 52.23 12.25
N LYS A 420 5.94 51.81 13.47
CA LYS A 420 7.20 52.08 14.15
C LYS A 420 8.29 51.04 13.86
N MET A 421 7.89 49.83 13.43
CA MET A 421 8.78 48.74 13.06
C MET A 421 9.18 48.78 11.55
N LYS A 422 8.64 49.75 10.77
CA LYS A 422 9.13 50.08 9.43
C LYS A 422 10.16 51.22 9.53
#